data_17f8aaceabd0b0c0f22fcc4e01cbf7f1
#
_entry.id   17f8aaceabd0b0c0f22fcc4e01cbf7f1
#
_cell.length_a   1.000
_cell.length_b   1.000
_cell.length_c   1.000
_cell.angle_alpha   90.00
_cell.angle_beta   90.00
_cell.angle_gamma   90.00
#
_symmetry.space_group_name_H-M   'P 1'
#
loop_
_entity.id
_entity.type
_entity.pdbx_description
1 polymer ?
#
loop_
_entity_poly.entity_id
_entity_poly.type
_entity_poly.pdbx_seq_one_letter_code
_entity_poly.pdbx_strand_id
1 'polypeptide(L)'
;MNVSLQNIDKVSAELTVKLEKADYQEKVDKELKSLRQKAQIPGFRKGMVPTSLIKKMYGKSVIAEVVNKALQEAVYNYIKENKVNMLGEPLPNEEKQQNIDFDTMEEFDCVFDIALAPEFKAEVSAKDKVDYYTIEVSDEMIDNQVKMYTQRTGKYDKVDAYEDNDMLKGLLAQLDEEGNTKEGGIQVEAAVLMPAYMKNDDQKAIFANAKVNDVLVFNPNVAYDGHAAELGSLLKIDKEIAKDVKSDFSFQVEEITRFVPGELTQEVFDQAFGEGVVKTEEEFRAKIKEEIAARFVADSDYKFLIDIRKVMMEKVGKLEFSDALLKRIMLLNNEEKGEEYVAENYDKSIEELTWHLIKEQLVEANDIKVEQEDVLKMARETTKARFAQYGMLSIPDDVLDNYAQEMLKKKETINNLVSRVVEVKLAAALKAQVTLENKNVSIEEFNKMFE
;
A
#
# COMPACT_ATOMS: atom_id res chain seq x y z
N MET A 1 -29.73 -35.10 1.51
CA MET A 1 -28.99 -34.21 0.61
C MET A 1 -27.90 -35.02 -0.10
N ASN A 2 -27.89 -35.00 -1.41
CA ASN A 2 -26.91 -35.71 -2.23
C ASN A 2 -26.17 -34.72 -3.14
N VAL A 3 -24.85 -34.80 -3.14
CA VAL A 3 -23.99 -33.90 -3.94
C VAL A 3 -23.12 -34.81 -4.84
N SER A 4 -23.09 -34.50 -6.12
CA SER A 4 -22.28 -35.26 -7.11
C SER A 4 -21.57 -34.29 -8.05
N LEU A 5 -20.32 -34.61 -8.38
CA LEU A 5 -19.50 -33.85 -9.32
C LEU A 5 -19.29 -34.69 -10.58
N GLN A 6 -19.53 -34.11 -11.73
CA GLN A 6 -19.25 -34.73 -13.03
C GLN A 6 -18.30 -33.82 -13.81
N ASN A 7 -17.10 -34.32 -14.10
CA ASN A 7 -16.18 -33.61 -14.99
C ASN A 7 -16.74 -33.58 -16.42
N ILE A 8 -16.81 -32.42 -17.00
CA ILE A 8 -17.20 -32.19 -18.41
C ILE A 8 -15.97 -32.36 -19.30
N ASP A 9 -14.88 -31.73 -18.85
CA ASP A 9 -13.56 -31.84 -19.46
C ASP A 9 -12.46 -31.70 -18.37
N LYS A 10 -11.22 -31.36 -18.77
CA LYS A 10 -10.10 -31.24 -17.82
C LYS A 10 -10.16 -30.00 -16.92
N VAL A 11 -10.89 -28.98 -17.32
CA VAL A 11 -10.91 -27.66 -16.69
C VAL A 11 -12.32 -27.16 -16.32
N SER A 12 -13.33 -28.03 -16.54
CA SER A 12 -14.71 -27.75 -16.19
C SER A 12 -15.45 -28.97 -15.65
N ALA A 13 -16.33 -28.72 -14.68
CA ALA A 13 -17.18 -29.73 -14.08
C ALA A 13 -18.57 -29.18 -13.78
N GLU A 14 -19.54 -30.06 -13.65
CA GLU A 14 -20.87 -29.78 -13.14
C GLU A 14 -21.03 -30.40 -11.74
N LEU A 15 -21.45 -29.57 -10.80
CA LEU A 15 -21.83 -29.99 -9.45
C LEU A 15 -23.33 -29.99 -9.33
N THR A 16 -23.93 -31.16 -9.11
CA THR A 16 -25.37 -31.29 -8.88
C THR A 16 -25.63 -31.51 -7.39
N VAL A 17 -26.48 -30.65 -6.81
CA VAL A 17 -26.95 -30.78 -5.45
C VAL A 17 -28.43 -31.08 -5.45
N LYS A 18 -28.79 -32.26 -4.91
CA LYS A 18 -30.17 -32.69 -4.72
C LYS A 18 -30.57 -32.45 -3.28
N LEU A 19 -31.54 -31.58 -3.08
CA LEU A 19 -32.16 -31.32 -1.78
C LEU A 19 -33.56 -31.96 -1.76
N GLU A 20 -33.81 -32.76 -0.74
CA GLU A 20 -35.11 -33.28 -0.41
C GLU A 20 -35.70 -32.48 0.76
N LYS A 21 -37.04 -32.49 0.91
CA LYS A 21 -37.73 -31.80 1.98
C LYS A 21 -37.21 -32.12 3.38
N ALA A 22 -36.78 -33.35 3.60
CA ALA A 22 -36.19 -33.80 4.86
C ALA A 22 -34.90 -33.01 5.24
N ASP A 23 -34.16 -32.49 4.24
CA ASP A 23 -32.87 -31.85 4.42
C ASP A 23 -33.00 -30.41 4.99
N TYR A 24 -34.13 -29.75 4.73
CA TYR A 24 -34.29 -28.33 5.06
C TYR A 24 -35.55 -28.03 5.94
N GLN A 25 -36.54 -28.92 6.01
CA GLN A 25 -37.83 -28.67 6.68
C GLN A 25 -37.67 -28.29 8.16
N GLU A 26 -36.80 -28.99 8.88
CA GLU A 26 -36.59 -28.69 10.33
C GLU A 26 -36.00 -27.27 10.51
N LYS A 27 -35.07 -26.87 9.63
CA LYS A 27 -34.48 -25.51 9.65
C LYS A 27 -35.55 -24.45 9.31
N VAL A 28 -36.43 -24.73 8.34
CA VAL A 28 -37.58 -23.85 7.98
C VAL A 28 -38.55 -23.68 9.16
N ASP A 29 -38.93 -24.75 9.80
CA ASP A 29 -39.84 -24.69 10.93
C ASP A 29 -39.26 -23.92 12.11
N LYS A 30 -37.96 -24.06 12.34
CA LYS A 30 -37.21 -23.29 13.36
C LYS A 30 -37.18 -21.81 13.05
N GLU A 31 -36.90 -21.43 11.80
CA GLU A 31 -36.87 -20.03 11.37
C GLU A 31 -38.25 -19.38 11.40
N LEU A 32 -39.31 -20.08 10.94
CA LEU A 32 -40.68 -19.61 11.05
C LEU A 32 -41.11 -19.42 12.49
N LYS A 33 -40.67 -20.30 13.42
CA LYS A 33 -40.93 -20.15 14.88
C LYS A 33 -40.16 -18.93 15.44
N SER A 34 -38.92 -18.69 15.02
CA SER A 34 -38.17 -17.51 15.41
C SER A 34 -38.81 -16.22 14.90
N LEU A 35 -39.21 -16.19 13.64
CA LEU A 35 -39.93 -15.06 13.05
C LEU A 35 -41.26 -14.78 13.77
N ARG A 36 -42.04 -15.82 14.12
CA ARG A 36 -43.26 -15.66 14.87
C ARG A 36 -43.06 -14.92 16.20
N GLN A 37 -41.96 -15.19 16.89
CA GLN A 37 -41.63 -14.54 18.16
C GLN A 37 -41.22 -13.08 17.98
N LYS A 38 -40.61 -12.73 16.86
CA LYS A 38 -40.09 -11.39 16.58
C LYS A 38 -41.06 -10.50 15.80
N ALA A 39 -41.97 -11.10 15.02
CA ALA A 39 -42.89 -10.37 14.13
C ALA A 39 -43.82 -9.44 14.88
N GLN A 40 -43.97 -8.23 14.36
CA GLN A 40 -44.95 -7.24 14.79
C GLN A 40 -45.95 -7.05 13.66
N ILE A 41 -47.11 -7.67 13.79
CA ILE A 41 -48.20 -7.60 12.81
C ILE A 41 -49.36 -6.85 13.41
N PRO A 42 -49.91 -5.83 12.72
CA PRO A 42 -51.07 -5.09 13.20
C PRO A 42 -52.24 -6.03 13.57
N GLY A 43 -52.82 -5.85 14.74
CA GLY A 43 -53.93 -6.68 15.26
C GLY A 43 -53.49 -7.90 16.09
N PHE A 44 -52.17 -8.17 16.20
CA PHE A 44 -51.63 -9.26 17.01
C PHE A 44 -50.63 -8.80 18.04
N ARG A 45 -50.69 -9.38 19.24
CA ARG A 45 -49.63 -9.18 20.24
C ARG A 45 -48.37 -9.92 19.78
N LYS A 46 -47.18 -9.30 19.98
CA LYS A 46 -45.87 -9.89 19.69
C LYS A 46 -45.76 -11.34 20.21
N GLY A 47 -45.39 -12.28 19.35
CA GLY A 47 -45.30 -13.70 19.67
C GLY A 47 -46.63 -14.49 19.64
N MET A 48 -47.78 -13.83 19.46
CA MET A 48 -49.11 -14.46 19.45
C MET A 48 -49.74 -14.54 18.05
N VAL A 49 -48.96 -14.24 17.01
CA VAL A 49 -49.39 -14.37 15.61
C VAL A 49 -49.64 -15.85 15.30
N PRO A 50 -50.76 -16.23 14.64
CA PRO A 50 -50.97 -17.62 14.18
C PRO A 50 -49.88 -18.08 13.25
N THR A 51 -49.39 -19.33 13.46
CA THR A 51 -48.29 -19.89 12.63
C THR A 51 -48.67 -19.98 11.15
N SER A 52 -49.97 -20.24 10.86
CA SER A 52 -50.50 -20.27 9.49
C SER A 52 -50.36 -18.91 8.77
N LEU A 53 -50.57 -17.81 9.51
CA LEU A 53 -50.43 -16.48 8.95
C LEU A 53 -48.94 -16.13 8.69
N ILE A 54 -48.05 -16.47 9.62
CA ILE A 54 -46.61 -16.32 9.43
C ILE A 54 -46.14 -17.14 8.22
N LYS A 55 -46.57 -18.40 8.10
CA LYS A 55 -46.23 -19.26 6.96
C LYS A 55 -46.78 -18.70 5.64
N LYS A 56 -47.98 -18.13 5.64
CA LYS A 56 -48.53 -17.49 4.44
C LYS A 56 -47.79 -16.23 4.02
N MET A 57 -47.31 -15.43 4.99
CA MET A 57 -46.66 -14.16 4.73
C MET A 57 -45.17 -14.32 4.38
N TYR A 58 -44.48 -15.22 5.08
CA TYR A 58 -43.01 -15.32 5.05
C TYR A 58 -42.50 -16.71 4.59
N GLY A 59 -43.39 -17.67 4.40
CA GLY A 59 -43.02 -19.05 4.12
C GLY A 59 -42.10 -19.21 2.94
N LYS A 60 -42.42 -18.59 1.78
CA LYS A 60 -41.60 -18.64 0.58
C LYS A 60 -40.19 -18.05 0.81
N SER A 61 -40.12 -16.86 1.41
CA SER A 61 -38.85 -16.20 1.67
C SER A 61 -37.96 -17.01 2.62
N VAL A 62 -38.58 -17.59 3.68
CA VAL A 62 -37.87 -18.43 4.64
C VAL A 62 -37.39 -19.73 4.00
N ILE A 63 -38.21 -20.39 3.17
CA ILE A 63 -37.79 -21.60 2.44
C ILE A 63 -36.64 -21.26 1.51
N ALA A 64 -36.75 -20.17 0.71
CA ALA A 64 -35.70 -19.73 -0.20
C ALA A 64 -34.38 -19.45 0.53
N GLU A 65 -34.43 -18.73 1.65
CA GLU A 65 -33.25 -18.44 2.45
C GLU A 65 -32.60 -19.70 3.04
N VAL A 66 -33.38 -20.59 3.62
CA VAL A 66 -32.89 -21.83 4.22
C VAL A 66 -32.34 -22.78 3.16
N VAL A 67 -33.00 -22.90 2.00
CA VAL A 67 -32.53 -23.72 0.87
C VAL A 67 -31.24 -23.17 0.32
N ASN A 68 -31.14 -21.84 0.06
CA ASN A 68 -29.92 -21.23 -0.42
C ASN A 68 -28.74 -21.43 0.55
N LYS A 69 -28.97 -21.28 1.84
CA LYS A 69 -27.95 -21.55 2.85
C LYS A 69 -27.52 -23.01 2.88
N ALA A 70 -28.48 -23.92 2.79
CA ALA A 70 -28.18 -25.37 2.73
C ALA A 70 -27.40 -25.76 1.46
N LEU A 71 -27.72 -25.15 0.31
CA LEU A 71 -26.97 -25.31 -0.93
C LEU A 71 -25.54 -24.84 -0.80
N GLN A 72 -25.33 -23.61 -0.28
CA GLN A 72 -23.99 -23.07 -0.07
C GLN A 72 -23.15 -23.95 0.87
N GLU A 73 -23.75 -24.37 2.00
CA GLU A 73 -23.08 -25.29 2.94
C GLU A 73 -22.71 -26.63 2.26
N ALA A 74 -23.60 -27.19 1.44
CA ALA A 74 -23.38 -28.45 0.76
C ALA A 74 -22.26 -28.38 -0.28
N VAL A 75 -22.31 -27.34 -1.13
CA VAL A 75 -21.29 -27.08 -2.14
C VAL A 75 -19.92 -26.89 -1.49
N TYR A 76 -19.85 -26.03 -0.47
CA TYR A 76 -18.61 -25.74 0.24
C TYR A 76 -18.01 -27.02 0.88
N ASN A 77 -18.83 -27.79 1.59
CA ASN A 77 -18.38 -29.00 2.25
C ASN A 77 -17.89 -30.04 1.24
N TYR A 78 -18.63 -30.23 0.14
CA TYR A 78 -18.24 -31.17 -0.91
C TYR A 78 -16.89 -30.81 -1.54
N ILE A 79 -16.69 -29.54 -1.92
CA ILE A 79 -15.45 -29.04 -2.50
C ILE A 79 -14.27 -29.27 -1.55
N LYS A 80 -14.48 -28.95 -0.27
CA LYS A 80 -13.46 -29.12 0.77
C LYS A 80 -13.11 -30.58 1.04
N GLU A 81 -14.10 -31.45 1.22
CA GLU A 81 -13.92 -32.88 1.54
C GLU A 81 -13.29 -33.64 0.38
N ASN A 82 -13.68 -33.31 -0.85
CA ASN A 82 -13.16 -33.95 -2.04
C ASN A 82 -11.93 -33.26 -2.63
N LYS A 83 -11.44 -32.19 -1.97
CA LYS A 83 -10.25 -31.39 -2.39
C LYS A 83 -10.35 -30.97 -3.86
N VAL A 84 -11.53 -30.48 -4.27
CA VAL A 84 -11.75 -30.01 -5.64
C VAL A 84 -11.02 -28.67 -5.82
N ASN A 85 -10.04 -28.65 -6.73
CA ASN A 85 -9.30 -27.44 -7.08
C ASN A 85 -10.16 -26.54 -7.98
N MET A 86 -11.06 -25.77 -7.38
CA MET A 86 -11.97 -24.88 -8.07
C MET A 86 -11.38 -23.50 -8.24
N LEU A 87 -11.61 -22.89 -9.39
CA LEU A 87 -11.27 -21.48 -9.69
C LEU A 87 -12.51 -20.61 -9.57
N GLY A 88 -12.44 -19.59 -8.73
CA GLY A 88 -13.56 -18.66 -8.47
C GLY A 88 -14.71 -19.31 -7.69
N GLU A 89 -15.94 -18.94 -8.01
CA GLU A 89 -17.15 -19.41 -7.35
C GLU A 89 -17.98 -20.32 -8.27
N PRO A 90 -18.75 -21.28 -7.72
CA PRO A 90 -19.68 -22.07 -8.50
C PRO A 90 -20.75 -21.21 -9.13
N LEU A 91 -20.98 -21.33 -10.41
CA LEU A 91 -22.01 -20.58 -11.14
C LEU A 91 -23.26 -21.45 -11.36
N PRO A 92 -24.48 -20.93 -11.13
CA PRO A 92 -25.69 -21.64 -11.52
C PRO A 92 -25.64 -21.97 -13.02
N ASN A 93 -25.93 -23.24 -13.38
CA ASN A 93 -25.99 -23.65 -14.78
C ASN A 93 -27.26 -23.08 -15.42
N GLU A 94 -27.13 -22.29 -16.48
CA GLU A 94 -28.25 -21.54 -17.09
C GLU A 94 -29.23 -22.46 -17.83
N GLU A 95 -28.76 -23.58 -18.38
CA GLU A 95 -29.56 -24.50 -19.21
C GLU A 95 -30.26 -25.57 -18.37
N LYS A 96 -29.58 -26.02 -17.29
CA LYS A 96 -30.03 -27.17 -16.47
C LYS A 96 -30.71 -26.75 -15.16
N GLN A 97 -30.73 -25.43 -14.85
CA GLN A 97 -31.36 -24.96 -13.63
C GLN A 97 -32.90 -25.15 -13.73
N GLN A 98 -33.47 -25.85 -12.76
CA GLN A 98 -34.90 -25.95 -12.66
C GLN A 98 -35.52 -24.64 -12.26
N ASN A 99 -36.72 -24.37 -12.82
CA ASN A 99 -37.49 -23.23 -12.36
C ASN A 99 -38.09 -23.56 -10.98
N ILE A 100 -37.45 -23.06 -9.91
CA ILE A 100 -37.79 -23.43 -8.53
C ILE A 100 -39.06 -22.70 -8.07
N ASP A 101 -40.15 -23.47 -7.84
CA ASP A 101 -41.35 -22.96 -7.22
C ASP A 101 -41.50 -23.52 -5.79
N PHE A 102 -41.20 -22.71 -4.81
CA PHE A 102 -41.22 -23.06 -3.39
C PHE A 102 -42.64 -23.33 -2.85
N ASP A 103 -43.72 -23.13 -3.63
CA ASP A 103 -45.10 -23.47 -3.19
C ASP A 103 -45.48 -24.90 -3.57
N THR A 104 -44.94 -25.41 -4.66
CA THR A 104 -45.39 -26.69 -5.22
C THR A 104 -44.27 -27.76 -5.23
N MET A 105 -43.01 -27.36 -5.13
CA MET A 105 -41.86 -28.27 -5.16
C MET A 105 -41.36 -28.52 -3.73
N GLU A 106 -41.08 -29.80 -3.44
CA GLU A 106 -40.51 -30.26 -2.16
C GLU A 106 -39.08 -30.77 -2.32
N GLU A 107 -38.65 -30.99 -3.57
CA GLU A 107 -37.31 -31.46 -3.98
C GLU A 107 -36.71 -30.47 -4.98
N PHE A 108 -35.44 -30.19 -4.85
CA PHE A 108 -34.72 -29.23 -5.67
C PHE A 108 -33.44 -29.86 -6.21
N ASP A 109 -33.31 -29.87 -7.52
CA ASP A 109 -32.07 -30.23 -8.21
C ASP A 109 -31.38 -28.93 -8.68
N CYS A 110 -30.28 -28.58 -8.04
CA CYS A 110 -29.51 -27.39 -8.37
C CYS A 110 -28.20 -27.81 -9.02
N VAL A 111 -27.97 -27.33 -10.23
CA VAL A 111 -26.77 -27.64 -11.02
C VAL A 111 -25.89 -26.39 -11.07
N PHE A 112 -24.60 -26.58 -10.79
CA PHE A 112 -23.60 -25.52 -10.81
C PHE A 112 -22.47 -25.87 -11.77
N ASP A 113 -22.06 -24.89 -12.56
CA ASP A 113 -20.86 -24.95 -13.36
C ASP A 113 -19.66 -24.59 -12.52
N ILE A 114 -18.60 -25.38 -12.60
CA ILE A 114 -17.36 -25.19 -11.83
C ILE A 114 -16.18 -25.15 -12.79
N ALA A 115 -15.41 -24.06 -12.72
CA ALA A 115 -14.11 -23.98 -13.35
C ALA A 115 -13.08 -24.69 -12.46
N LEU A 116 -12.33 -25.64 -13.05
CA LEU A 116 -11.29 -26.39 -12.36
C LEU A 116 -9.91 -25.82 -12.70
N ALA A 117 -9.00 -25.85 -11.72
CA ALA A 117 -7.61 -25.54 -11.95
C ALA A 117 -6.97 -26.59 -12.87
N PRO A 118 -6.18 -26.19 -13.87
CA PRO A 118 -5.48 -27.12 -14.75
C PRO A 118 -4.43 -27.93 -13.97
N GLU A 119 -4.21 -29.18 -14.40
CA GLU A 119 -3.13 -29.97 -13.86
C GLU A 119 -1.79 -29.58 -14.50
N PHE A 120 -0.84 -29.15 -13.71
CA PHE A 120 0.52 -28.85 -14.13
C PHE A 120 1.48 -29.04 -12.95
N LYS A 121 2.78 -28.94 -13.20
CA LYS A 121 3.81 -29.06 -12.18
C LYS A 121 4.76 -27.86 -12.24
N ALA A 122 4.82 -27.10 -11.16
CA ALA A 122 5.78 -26.03 -10.99
C ALA A 122 6.98 -26.52 -10.17
N GLU A 123 8.12 -26.73 -10.82
CA GLU A 123 9.36 -27.15 -10.16
C GLU A 123 10.49 -26.18 -10.49
N VAL A 124 11.24 -25.81 -9.47
CA VAL A 124 12.46 -25.02 -9.58
C VAL A 124 13.67 -25.91 -9.30
N SER A 125 14.77 -25.68 -10.00
CA SER A 125 15.99 -26.46 -9.87
C SER A 125 17.23 -25.61 -10.13
N ALA A 126 18.40 -26.11 -9.82
CA ALA A 126 19.68 -25.48 -10.13
C ALA A 126 19.94 -25.29 -11.65
N LYS A 127 19.12 -25.87 -12.53
CA LYS A 127 19.21 -25.61 -13.99
C LYS A 127 18.55 -24.29 -14.39
N ASP A 128 17.65 -23.80 -13.55
CA ASP A 128 16.97 -22.53 -13.78
C ASP A 128 17.90 -21.40 -13.39
N LYS A 129 18.28 -20.56 -14.37
CA LYS A 129 19.17 -19.43 -14.18
C LYS A 129 18.35 -18.17 -14.07
N VAL A 130 18.64 -17.39 -13.05
CA VAL A 130 17.92 -16.14 -12.79
C VAL A 130 18.92 -15.06 -12.42
N ASP A 131 18.77 -13.89 -13.02
CA ASP A 131 19.57 -12.71 -12.67
C ASP A 131 19.28 -12.28 -11.22
N TYR A 132 20.32 -11.99 -10.48
CA TYR A 132 20.22 -11.40 -9.16
C TYR A 132 21.04 -10.11 -9.11
N TYR A 133 20.36 -9.00 -8.87
CA TYR A 133 20.98 -7.68 -8.90
C TYR A 133 21.38 -7.25 -7.50
N THR A 134 22.68 -6.97 -7.32
CA THR A 134 23.23 -6.36 -6.12
C THR A 134 23.39 -4.87 -6.37
N ILE A 135 22.65 -4.05 -5.62
CA ILE A 135 22.71 -2.59 -5.76
C ILE A 135 23.91 -2.07 -4.98
N GLU A 136 24.80 -1.37 -5.66
CA GLU A 136 26.01 -0.80 -5.05
C GLU A 136 25.65 0.44 -4.21
N VAL A 137 26.18 0.50 -3.00
CA VAL A 137 26.07 1.68 -2.13
C VAL A 137 27.17 2.66 -2.47
N SER A 138 26.81 3.80 -3.05
CA SER A 138 27.76 4.85 -3.40
C SER A 138 28.19 5.67 -2.16
N ASP A 139 29.37 6.30 -2.25
CA ASP A 139 29.84 7.21 -1.20
C ASP A 139 28.90 8.41 -1.02
N GLU A 140 28.28 8.87 -2.12
CA GLU A 140 27.27 9.93 -2.07
C GLU A 140 26.04 9.56 -1.21
N MET A 141 25.57 8.31 -1.30
CA MET A 141 24.47 7.83 -0.45
C MET A 141 24.87 7.84 1.02
N ILE A 142 26.11 7.43 1.31
CA ILE A 142 26.65 7.44 2.68
C ILE A 142 26.74 8.88 3.17
N ASP A 143 27.30 9.79 2.37
CA ASP A 143 27.45 11.21 2.70
C ASP A 143 26.09 11.88 2.95
N ASN A 144 25.10 11.60 2.12
CA ASN A 144 23.74 12.11 2.31
C ASN A 144 23.12 11.61 3.63
N GLN A 145 23.34 10.35 3.98
CA GLN A 145 22.86 9.80 5.25
C GLN A 145 23.59 10.41 6.46
N VAL A 146 24.91 10.58 6.36
CA VAL A 146 25.74 11.28 7.38
C VAL A 146 25.23 12.70 7.57
N LYS A 147 24.99 13.43 6.45
CA LYS A 147 24.44 14.78 6.48
C LYS A 147 23.09 14.87 7.21
N MET A 148 22.22 13.87 7.04
CA MET A 148 20.95 13.84 7.80
C MET A 148 21.17 13.76 9.31
N TYR A 149 22.17 13.02 9.78
CA TYR A 149 22.49 12.95 11.21
C TYR A 149 23.10 14.27 11.72
N THR A 150 24.05 14.85 10.99
CA THR A 150 24.71 16.09 11.40
C THR A 150 23.77 17.31 11.32
N GLN A 151 22.80 17.30 10.42
CA GLN A 151 21.75 18.34 10.37
C GLN A 151 20.86 18.36 11.62
N ARG A 152 20.62 17.21 12.25
CA ARG A 152 19.78 17.13 13.45
C ARG A 152 20.44 17.72 14.69
N THR A 153 21.76 17.66 14.76
CA THR A 153 22.56 18.15 15.89
C THR A 153 23.20 19.49 15.59
N GLY A 154 22.88 20.08 14.42
CA GLY A 154 23.36 21.40 14.02
C GLY A 154 22.75 22.52 14.84
N LYS A 155 23.40 23.66 14.81
CA LYS A 155 23.00 24.90 15.49
C LYS A 155 23.04 26.07 14.53
N TYR A 156 22.34 27.15 14.94
CA TYR A 156 22.39 28.42 14.23
C TYR A 156 23.39 29.36 14.93
N ASP A 157 24.48 29.67 14.24
CA ASP A 157 25.48 30.64 14.73
C ASP A 157 25.21 32.02 14.11
N LYS A 158 25.40 33.09 14.91
CA LYS A 158 25.36 34.46 14.40
C LYS A 158 26.63 34.75 13.62
N VAL A 159 26.48 35.36 12.45
CA VAL A 159 27.57 35.76 11.58
C VAL A 159 27.42 37.20 11.12
N ASP A 160 28.50 37.84 10.70
CA ASP A 160 28.51 39.25 10.33
C ASP A 160 28.23 39.50 8.83
N ALA A 161 28.40 38.48 8.00
CA ALA A 161 28.22 38.56 6.55
C ALA A 161 27.45 37.33 6.01
N TYR A 162 26.56 37.59 5.05
CA TYR A 162 25.73 36.61 4.39
C TYR A 162 26.52 35.70 3.49
N GLU A 163 26.24 34.42 3.60
CA GLU A 163 26.54 33.38 2.61
C GLU A 163 25.24 32.64 2.21
N ASP A 164 25.29 31.91 1.08
CA ASP A 164 24.12 31.18 0.61
C ASP A 164 23.55 30.25 1.70
N ASN A 165 22.21 30.24 1.80
CA ASN A 165 21.40 29.55 2.80
C ASN A 165 21.39 30.14 4.22
N ASP A 166 22.04 31.27 4.46
CA ASP A 166 21.90 31.99 5.72
C ASP A 166 20.48 32.59 5.84
N MET A 167 20.02 32.69 7.06
CA MET A 167 18.77 33.37 7.42
C MET A 167 19.06 34.78 7.87
N LEU A 168 18.39 35.76 7.24
CA LEU A 168 18.47 37.15 7.56
C LEU A 168 17.24 37.55 8.40
N LYS A 169 17.46 38.26 9.47
CA LYS A 169 16.42 38.87 10.29
C LYS A 169 16.63 40.38 10.38
N GLY A 170 15.54 41.13 10.26
CA GLY A 170 15.65 42.59 10.28
C GLY A 170 14.32 43.31 10.16
N LEU A 171 14.41 44.63 10.04
CA LEU A 171 13.26 45.48 9.81
C LEU A 171 12.96 45.60 8.31
N LEU A 172 11.75 45.23 7.94
CA LEU A 172 11.24 45.36 6.58
C LEU A 172 10.23 46.53 6.53
N ALA A 173 10.42 47.49 5.64
CA ALA A 173 9.55 48.66 5.51
C ALA A 173 9.20 48.92 4.04
N GLN A 174 7.90 49.11 3.77
CA GLN A 174 7.38 49.47 2.45
C GLN A 174 7.89 50.85 2.01
N LEU A 175 8.28 50.95 0.74
CA LEU A 175 8.70 52.22 0.12
C LEU A 175 7.58 52.81 -0.74
N ASP A 176 7.60 54.17 -0.84
CA ASP A 176 6.82 54.93 -1.80
C ASP A 176 7.51 54.96 -3.19
N GLU A 177 6.92 55.63 -4.17
CA GLU A 177 7.45 55.75 -5.54
C GLU A 177 8.76 56.59 -5.59
N GLU A 178 9.04 57.37 -4.55
CA GLU A 178 10.27 58.21 -4.43
C GLU A 178 11.37 57.46 -3.69
N GLY A 179 11.13 56.24 -3.19
CA GLY A 179 12.10 55.42 -2.46
C GLY A 179 12.20 55.72 -0.97
N ASN A 180 11.29 56.53 -0.41
CA ASN A 180 11.22 56.79 1.01
C ASN A 180 10.30 55.78 1.71
N THR A 181 10.48 55.62 3.03
CA THR A 181 9.56 54.81 3.82
C THR A 181 8.14 55.37 3.73
N LYS A 182 7.22 54.57 3.24
CA LYS A 182 5.82 54.96 3.03
C LYS A 182 5.12 55.20 4.35
N GLU A 183 4.56 56.39 4.53
CA GLU A 183 3.78 56.72 5.72
C GLU A 183 2.51 55.83 5.81
N GLY A 184 2.33 55.17 6.94
CA GLY A 184 1.25 54.18 7.10
C GLY A 184 1.40 52.91 6.24
N GLY A 185 2.54 52.72 5.59
CA GLY A 185 2.86 51.52 4.83
C GLY A 185 3.13 50.30 5.71
N ILE A 186 3.31 49.15 5.02
CA ILE A 186 3.61 47.89 5.72
C ILE A 186 4.98 47.94 6.33
N GLN A 187 5.06 47.67 7.64
CA GLN A 187 6.32 47.55 8.39
C GLN A 187 6.28 46.22 9.16
N VAL A 188 7.36 45.45 9.09
CA VAL A 188 7.50 44.19 9.81
C VAL A 188 8.78 44.24 10.61
N GLU A 189 8.63 44.38 11.92
CA GLU A 189 9.74 44.23 12.86
C GLU A 189 10.15 42.76 12.92
N ALA A 190 11.46 42.49 12.94
CA ALA A 190 12.00 41.14 12.97
C ALA A 190 11.47 40.25 11.82
N ALA A 191 11.34 40.80 10.61
CA ALA A 191 11.06 40.03 9.40
C ALA A 191 12.20 39.01 9.16
N VAL A 192 11.84 37.83 8.77
CA VAL A 192 12.80 36.76 8.47
C VAL A 192 12.71 36.41 7.00
N LEU A 193 13.84 36.41 6.32
CA LEU A 193 13.94 35.99 4.93
C LEU A 193 15.20 35.13 4.69
N MET A 194 15.10 34.26 3.73
CA MET A 194 16.23 33.46 3.23
C MET A 194 16.33 33.71 1.72
N PRO A 195 17.33 34.49 1.27
CA PRO A 195 17.50 34.84 -0.15
C PRO A 195 17.60 33.59 -1.05
N ALA A 196 18.13 32.50 -0.55
CA ALA A 196 18.21 31.24 -1.27
C ALA A 196 16.86 30.73 -1.82
N TYR A 197 15.73 31.08 -1.17
CA TYR A 197 14.38 30.67 -1.61
C TYR A 197 13.72 31.66 -2.59
N MET A 198 14.37 32.79 -2.88
CA MET A 198 13.88 33.71 -3.91
C MET A 198 13.95 33.06 -5.28
N LYS A 199 12.93 33.29 -6.11
CA LYS A 199 12.81 32.75 -7.47
C LYS A 199 13.51 33.59 -8.52
N ASN A 200 13.67 34.89 -8.24
CA ASN A 200 14.31 35.83 -9.15
C ASN A 200 15.78 36.05 -8.76
N ASP A 201 16.67 35.71 -9.66
CA ASP A 201 18.13 35.78 -9.42
C ASP A 201 18.64 37.23 -9.20
N ASP A 202 18.07 38.22 -9.88
CA ASP A 202 18.46 39.61 -9.68
C ASP A 202 18.11 40.10 -8.27
N GLN A 203 16.94 39.73 -7.76
CA GLN A 203 16.53 40.04 -6.40
C GLN A 203 17.38 39.29 -5.35
N LYS A 204 17.72 38.04 -5.63
CA LYS A 204 18.63 37.22 -4.81
C LYS A 204 20.03 37.86 -4.74
N ALA A 205 20.55 38.32 -5.86
CA ALA A 205 21.89 38.96 -5.95
C ALA A 205 22.05 40.21 -5.08
N ILE A 206 20.96 40.91 -4.77
CA ILE A 206 20.99 42.11 -3.87
C ILE A 206 21.56 41.72 -2.49
N PHE A 207 21.33 40.49 -2.04
CA PHE A 207 21.74 40.00 -0.73
C PHE A 207 23.14 39.33 -0.72
N ALA A 208 23.75 39.08 -1.88
CA ALA A 208 24.98 38.29 -1.99
C ALA A 208 26.16 38.76 -1.13
N ASN A 209 26.22 40.07 -0.81
CA ASN A 209 27.29 40.65 0.04
C ASN A 209 26.73 41.35 1.28
N ALA A 210 25.52 40.99 1.68
CA ALA A 210 24.85 41.65 2.81
C ALA A 210 25.60 41.44 4.12
N LYS A 211 25.66 42.49 4.93
CA LYS A 211 26.24 42.46 6.27
C LYS A 211 25.25 42.98 7.28
N VAL A 212 25.49 42.70 8.55
CA VAL A 212 24.72 43.26 9.65
C VAL A 212 24.80 44.78 9.59
N ASN A 213 23.66 45.46 9.76
CA ASN A 213 23.38 46.90 9.63
C ASN A 213 23.24 47.41 8.19
N ASP A 214 23.38 46.60 7.15
CA ASP A 214 23.11 47.03 5.78
C ASP A 214 21.60 47.28 5.59
N VAL A 215 21.27 48.25 4.74
CA VAL A 215 19.91 48.51 4.28
C VAL A 215 19.82 48.20 2.81
N LEU A 216 19.08 47.19 2.47
CA LEU A 216 18.95 46.67 1.11
C LEU A 216 17.54 46.92 0.59
N VAL A 217 17.42 47.36 -0.66
CA VAL A 217 16.12 47.58 -1.30
C VAL A 217 15.85 46.47 -2.30
N PHE A 218 14.70 45.81 -2.15
CA PHE A 218 14.29 44.75 -3.03
C PHE A 218 12.75 44.73 -3.20
N ASN A 219 12.28 44.02 -4.22
CA ASN A 219 10.85 43.85 -4.47
C ASN A 219 10.40 42.44 -4.08
N PRO A 220 9.66 42.26 -2.97
CA PRO A 220 9.21 40.97 -2.52
C PRO A 220 8.34 40.26 -3.56
N ASN A 221 7.47 40.97 -4.28
CA ASN A 221 6.60 40.38 -5.30
C ASN A 221 7.41 39.77 -6.44
N VAL A 222 8.44 40.48 -6.90
CA VAL A 222 9.37 39.98 -7.92
C VAL A 222 10.24 38.84 -7.38
N ALA A 223 10.73 38.99 -6.16
CA ALA A 223 11.61 38.01 -5.52
C ALA A 223 10.95 36.62 -5.41
N TYR A 224 9.67 36.59 -5.08
CA TYR A 224 8.91 35.33 -4.91
C TYR A 224 7.91 35.05 -6.05
N ASP A 225 8.08 35.68 -7.21
CA ASP A 225 7.24 35.50 -8.41
C ASP A 225 5.73 35.59 -8.10
N GLY A 226 5.36 36.58 -7.24
CA GLY A 226 3.96 36.79 -6.84
C GLY A 226 3.34 35.69 -5.97
N HIS A 227 4.14 34.78 -5.40
CA HIS A 227 3.63 33.66 -4.62
C HIS A 227 2.98 34.13 -3.30
N ALA A 228 1.65 34.10 -3.27
CA ALA A 228 0.85 34.72 -2.20
C ALA A 228 1.17 34.23 -0.78
N ALA A 229 1.49 32.94 -0.62
CA ALA A 229 1.79 32.37 0.69
C ALA A 229 3.14 32.88 1.24
N GLU A 230 4.17 32.97 0.39
CA GLU A 230 5.50 33.48 0.75
C GLU A 230 5.40 34.98 1.09
N LEU A 231 4.71 35.74 0.23
CA LEU A 231 4.49 37.17 0.46
C LEU A 231 3.71 37.43 1.75
N GLY A 232 2.62 36.68 1.99
CA GLY A 232 1.84 36.83 3.23
C GLY A 232 2.65 36.52 4.48
N SER A 233 3.51 35.51 4.41
CA SER A 233 4.42 35.12 5.51
C SER A 233 5.47 36.20 5.79
N LEU A 234 6.11 36.75 4.76
CA LEU A 234 7.14 37.76 4.87
C LEU A 234 6.57 39.11 5.35
N LEU A 235 5.47 39.54 4.72
CA LEU A 235 4.84 40.85 5.01
C LEU A 235 3.93 40.85 6.26
N LYS A 236 3.68 39.63 6.85
CA LYS A 236 2.79 39.43 8.00
C LYS A 236 1.37 39.96 7.80
N ILE A 237 0.85 39.79 6.55
CA ILE A 237 -0.51 40.19 6.16
C ILE A 237 -1.22 39.02 5.50
N ASP A 238 -2.53 39.16 5.29
CA ASP A 238 -3.30 38.12 4.59
C ASP A 238 -2.73 37.87 3.17
N LYS A 239 -2.61 36.64 2.78
CA LYS A 239 -2.05 36.21 1.49
C LYS A 239 -2.80 36.80 0.28
N GLU A 240 -4.12 37.01 0.39
CA GLU A 240 -4.92 37.59 -0.69
C GLU A 240 -4.63 39.09 -0.86
N ILE A 241 -4.23 39.76 0.20
CA ILE A 241 -3.78 41.15 0.16
C ILE A 241 -2.30 41.20 -0.29
N ALA A 242 -1.48 40.30 0.20
CA ALA A 242 -0.05 40.28 -0.09
C ALA A 242 0.29 40.15 -1.58
N LYS A 243 -0.48 39.37 -2.34
CA LYS A 243 -0.28 39.20 -3.79
C LYS A 243 -0.42 40.52 -4.61
N ASP A 244 -1.18 41.49 -4.08
CA ASP A 244 -1.43 42.75 -4.75
C ASP A 244 -0.40 43.85 -4.35
N VAL A 245 0.49 43.56 -3.40
CA VAL A 245 1.57 44.45 -3.02
C VAL A 245 2.71 44.36 -4.04
N LYS A 246 2.90 45.42 -4.82
CA LYS A 246 3.90 45.49 -5.93
C LYS A 246 5.06 46.44 -5.63
N SER A 247 5.02 47.12 -4.50
CA SER A 247 6.02 48.11 -4.13
C SER A 247 7.35 47.49 -3.69
N ASP A 248 8.40 48.28 -3.77
CA ASP A 248 9.69 47.94 -3.19
C ASP A 248 9.66 48.08 -1.69
N PHE A 249 10.57 47.40 -1.04
CA PHE A 249 10.77 47.44 0.40
C PHE A 249 12.25 47.63 0.73
N SER A 250 12.53 48.40 1.78
CA SER A 250 13.82 48.39 2.41
C SER A 250 13.89 47.27 3.46
N PHE A 251 15.00 46.58 3.51
CA PHE A 251 15.28 45.57 4.52
C PHE A 251 16.56 45.96 5.26
N GLN A 252 16.45 46.36 6.53
CA GLN A 252 17.59 46.62 7.39
C GLN A 252 17.98 45.33 8.08
N VAL A 253 19.17 44.84 7.77
CA VAL A 253 19.72 43.59 8.31
C VAL A 253 20.12 43.78 9.76
N GLU A 254 19.42 43.18 10.70
CA GLU A 254 19.74 43.23 12.13
C GLU A 254 20.58 42.05 12.61
N GLU A 255 20.31 40.90 12.03
CA GLU A 255 20.99 39.67 12.39
C GLU A 255 21.08 38.72 11.18
N ILE A 256 22.20 38.04 11.04
CA ILE A 256 22.42 36.97 10.09
C ILE A 256 22.74 35.71 10.88
N THR A 257 22.01 34.64 10.61
CA THR A 257 22.27 33.36 11.25
C THR A 257 22.57 32.30 10.21
N ARG A 258 23.65 31.57 10.44
CA ARG A 258 24.12 30.48 9.60
C ARG A 258 23.85 29.16 10.29
N PHE A 259 23.21 28.23 9.58
CA PHE A 259 23.11 26.87 10.05
C PHE A 259 24.46 26.16 9.92
N VAL A 260 25.03 25.74 11.03
CA VAL A 260 26.24 24.94 11.09
C VAL A 260 25.87 23.51 11.43
N PRO A 261 26.06 22.55 10.52
CA PRO A 261 25.84 21.14 10.82
C PRO A 261 26.63 20.71 12.06
N GLY A 262 26.06 19.84 12.86
CA GLY A 262 26.74 19.27 14.02
C GLY A 262 27.95 18.41 13.61
N GLU A 263 28.89 18.28 14.52
CA GLU A 263 30.02 17.36 14.35
C GLU A 263 29.58 15.91 14.61
N LEU A 264 30.26 14.96 13.99
CA LEU A 264 30.10 13.53 14.25
C LEU A 264 30.76 13.20 15.60
N THR A 265 30.01 13.34 16.66
CA THR A 265 30.44 13.05 18.03
C THR A 265 29.97 11.66 18.47
N GLN A 266 30.55 11.17 19.58
CA GLN A 266 30.10 9.90 20.19
C GLN A 266 28.59 9.91 20.51
N GLU A 267 28.05 11.07 20.91
CA GLU A 267 26.62 11.21 21.18
C GLU A 267 25.76 10.95 19.92
N VAL A 268 26.20 11.44 18.75
CA VAL A 268 25.53 11.17 17.46
C VAL A 268 25.60 9.69 17.11
N PHE A 269 26.75 9.05 17.34
CA PHE A 269 26.91 7.63 17.10
C PHE A 269 26.00 6.80 18.01
N ASP A 270 25.96 7.13 19.30
CA ASP A 270 25.13 6.42 20.28
C ASP A 270 23.63 6.61 20.05
N GLN A 271 23.22 7.79 19.59
CA GLN A 271 21.82 8.04 19.20
C GLN A 271 21.42 7.28 17.94
N ALA A 272 22.34 7.09 17.00
CA ALA A 272 22.06 6.41 15.74
C ALA A 272 22.02 4.87 15.89
N PHE A 273 22.99 4.30 16.59
CA PHE A 273 23.24 2.85 16.61
C PHE A 273 23.22 2.21 18.01
N GLY A 274 23.06 2.99 19.06
CA GLY A 274 23.11 2.56 20.44
C GLY A 274 24.46 2.82 21.11
N GLU A 275 24.44 2.94 22.44
CA GLU A 275 25.59 3.33 23.25
C GLU A 275 26.79 2.40 23.06
N GLY A 276 27.91 2.96 22.63
CA GLY A 276 29.19 2.26 22.49
C GLY A 276 29.30 1.26 21.33
N VAL A 277 28.29 1.18 20.46
CA VAL A 277 28.29 0.28 19.27
C VAL A 277 29.25 0.78 18.21
N VAL A 278 29.34 2.09 18.01
CA VAL A 278 30.21 2.77 17.05
C VAL A 278 31.06 3.78 17.79
N LYS A 279 32.36 3.85 17.47
CA LYS A 279 33.31 4.69 18.18
C LYS A 279 34.09 5.67 17.28
N THR A 280 34.07 5.42 15.99
CA THR A 280 34.79 6.25 15.01
C THR A 280 33.88 6.62 13.84
N GLU A 281 34.23 7.68 13.11
CA GLU A 281 33.53 8.06 11.88
C GLU A 281 33.58 6.94 10.83
N GLU A 282 34.72 6.22 10.75
CA GLU A 282 34.87 5.12 9.80
C GLU A 282 33.89 3.98 10.11
N GLU A 283 33.76 3.60 11.40
CA GLU A 283 32.77 2.62 11.82
C GLU A 283 31.33 3.10 11.60
N PHE A 284 31.09 4.39 11.81
CA PHE A 284 29.78 5.02 11.58
C PHE A 284 29.36 4.93 10.10
N ARG A 285 30.29 5.31 9.20
CA ARG A 285 30.08 5.20 7.76
C ARG A 285 29.92 3.74 7.31
N ALA A 286 30.68 2.82 7.88
CA ALA A 286 30.55 1.40 7.59
C ALA A 286 29.16 0.85 8.01
N LYS A 287 28.65 1.26 9.17
CA LYS A 287 27.31 0.89 9.63
C LYS A 287 26.21 1.48 8.76
N ILE A 288 26.33 2.72 8.34
CA ILE A 288 25.42 3.35 7.39
C ILE A 288 25.41 2.57 6.06
N LYS A 289 26.58 2.22 5.55
CA LYS A 289 26.71 1.41 4.33
C LYS A 289 26.01 0.05 4.48
N GLU A 290 26.21 -0.62 5.61
CA GLU A 290 25.57 -1.89 5.94
C GLU A 290 24.03 -1.76 5.95
N GLU A 291 23.49 -0.70 6.58
CA GLU A 291 22.05 -0.45 6.63
C GLU A 291 21.45 -0.13 5.26
N ILE A 292 22.15 0.67 4.43
CA ILE A 292 21.69 0.96 3.06
C ILE A 292 21.71 -0.33 2.23
N ALA A 293 22.78 -1.11 2.31
CA ALA A 293 22.90 -2.38 1.61
C ALA A 293 21.79 -3.36 2.03
N ALA A 294 21.50 -3.45 3.33
CA ALA A 294 20.42 -4.31 3.84
C ALA A 294 19.04 -3.92 3.32
N ARG A 295 18.78 -2.61 3.13
CA ARG A 295 17.53 -2.14 2.50
C ARG A 295 17.47 -2.55 1.03
N PHE A 296 18.57 -2.45 0.30
CA PHE A 296 18.63 -2.84 -1.11
C PHE A 296 18.45 -4.34 -1.35
N VAL A 297 18.75 -5.19 -0.35
CA VAL A 297 18.45 -6.63 -0.45
C VAL A 297 16.95 -6.87 -0.68
N ALA A 298 16.08 -6.12 -0.01
CA ALA A 298 14.64 -6.25 -0.21
C ALA A 298 14.20 -5.88 -1.64
N ASP A 299 14.80 -4.85 -2.21
CA ASP A 299 14.54 -4.43 -3.60
C ASP A 299 15.07 -5.46 -4.60
N SER A 300 16.28 -5.98 -4.35
CA SER A 300 16.89 -7.05 -5.13
C SER A 300 16.04 -8.35 -5.10
N ASP A 301 15.52 -8.71 -3.94
CA ASP A 301 14.66 -9.87 -3.76
C ASP A 301 13.30 -9.69 -4.45
N TYR A 302 12.75 -8.49 -4.43
CA TYR A 302 11.55 -8.16 -5.18
C TYR A 302 11.76 -8.28 -6.70
N LYS A 303 12.89 -7.74 -7.21
CA LYS A 303 13.25 -7.90 -8.63
C LYS A 303 13.46 -9.37 -9.00
N PHE A 304 14.13 -10.14 -8.13
CA PHE A 304 14.29 -11.57 -8.32
C PHE A 304 12.93 -12.29 -8.44
N LEU A 305 11.92 -11.93 -7.63
CA LEU A 305 10.59 -12.52 -7.74
C LEU A 305 9.91 -12.19 -9.07
N ILE A 306 10.13 -11.00 -9.61
CA ILE A 306 9.63 -10.61 -10.93
C ILE A 306 10.32 -11.46 -12.03
N ASP A 307 11.62 -11.66 -11.93
CA ASP A 307 12.38 -12.38 -12.94
C ASP A 307 12.14 -13.90 -12.87
N ILE A 308 12.07 -14.49 -11.67
CA ILE A 308 11.70 -15.89 -11.51
C ILE A 308 10.27 -16.17 -11.99
N ARG A 309 9.34 -15.21 -11.81
CA ARG A 309 8.00 -15.30 -12.40
C ARG A 309 8.08 -15.52 -13.90
N LYS A 310 8.87 -14.73 -14.63
CA LYS A 310 9.04 -14.85 -16.08
C LYS A 310 9.58 -16.23 -16.45
N VAL A 311 10.64 -16.67 -15.77
CA VAL A 311 11.25 -18.00 -15.99
C VAL A 311 10.24 -19.11 -15.74
N MET A 312 9.46 -19.03 -14.68
CA MET A 312 8.48 -20.06 -14.35
C MET A 312 7.27 -20.05 -15.29
N MET A 313 6.80 -18.88 -15.70
CA MET A 313 5.73 -18.76 -16.70
C MET A 313 6.15 -19.35 -18.04
N GLU A 314 7.38 -19.11 -18.49
CA GLU A 314 7.93 -19.71 -19.72
C GLU A 314 8.09 -21.24 -19.58
N LYS A 315 8.57 -21.72 -18.43
CA LYS A 315 8.80 -23.14 -18.16
C LYS A 315 7.52 -23.94 -18.09
N VAL A 316 6.48 -23.41 -17.43
CA VAL A 316 5.16 -24.05 -17.33
C VAL A 316 4.42 -23.96 -18.67
N GLY A 317 4.62 -22.86 -19.41
CA GLY A 317 3.96 -22.61 -20.68
C GLY A 317 2.48 -22.22 -20.51
N LYS A 318 1.75 -22.31 -21.63
CA LYS A 318 0.34 -21.92 -21.64
C LYS A 318 -0.52 -23.01 -20.98
N LEU A 319 -1.21 -22.65 -19.91
CA LEU A 319 -2.22 -23.50 -19.28
C LEU A 319 -3.57 -23.37 -20.00
N GLU A 320 -4.34 -24.44 -19.99
CA GLU A 320 -5.72 -24.45 -20.48
C GLU A 320 -6.66 -24.09 -19.32
N PHE A 321 -7.64 -23.23 -19.59
CA PHE A 321 -8.66 -22.83 -18.62
C PHE A 321 -10.06 -22.90 -19.25
N SER A 322 -11.08 -22.96 -18.42
CA SER A 322 -12.47 -22.82 -18.85
C SER A 322 -12.80 -21.34 -19.11
N ASP A 323 -12.36 -20.82 -20.28
CA ASP A 323 -12.48 -19.40 -20.63
C ASP A 323 -13.91 -18.88 -20.51
N ALA A 324 -14.90 -19.67 -20.91
CA ALA A 324 -16.31 -19.28 -20.82
C ALA A 324 -16.74 -19.04 -19.37
N LEU A 325 -16.40 -19.96 -18.46
CA LEU A 325 -16.74 -19.84 -17.05
C LEU A 325 -15.96 -18.72 -16.37
N LEU A 326 -14.66 -18.59 -16.65
CA LEU A 326 -13.85 -17.53 -16.03
C LEU A 326 -14.27 -16.14 -16.49
N LYS A 327 -14.63 -15.95 -17.78
CA LYS A 327 -15.20 -14.68 -18.26
C LYS A 327 -16.52 -14.36 -17.57
N ARG A 328 -17.38 -15.35 -17.38
CA ARG A 328 -18.65 -15.19 -16.69
C ARG A 328 -18.45 -14.83 -15.21
N ILE A 329 -17.50 -15.48 -14.52
CA ILE A 329 -17.12 -15.12 -13.13
C ILE A 329 -16.57 -13.68 -13.08
N MET A 330 -15.70 -13.33 -14.03
CA MET A 330 -15.12 -11.99 -14.09
C MET A 330 -16.18 -10.91 -14.33
N LEU A 331 -17.18 -11.20 -15.18
CA LEU A 331 -18.30 -10.30 -15.44
C LEU A 331 -19.15 -10.09 -14.18
N LEU A 332 -19.52 -11.16 -13.48
CA LEU A 332 -20.28 -11.07 -12.22
C LEU A 332 -19.56 -10.27 -11.15
N ASN A 333 -18.25 -10.44 -11.04
CA ASN A 333 -17.44 -9.67 -10.08
C ASN A 333 -17.23 -8.20 -10.50
N ASN A 334 -17.59 -7.82 -11.72
CA ASN A 334 -17.41 -6.48 -12.28
C ASN A 334 -18.67 -6.03 -13.06
N GLU A 335 -19.87 -6.33 -12.57
CA GLU A 335 -21.13 -6.00 -13.24
C GLU A 335 -21.24 -4.53 -13.68
N GLU A 336 -20.74 -3.60 -12.86
CA GLU A 336 -20.74 -2.17 -13.14
C GLU A 336 -19.85 -1.79 -14.35
N LYS A 337 -18.84 -2.61 -14.69
CA LYS A 337 -17.88 -2.33 -15.77
C LYS A 337 -18.25 -3.00 -17.10
N GLY A 338 -19.09 -4.03 -17.06
CA GLY A 338 -19.65 -4.69 -18.24
C GLY A 338 -18.68 -5.60 -19.03
N GLU A 339 -19.18 -6.10 -20.18
CA GLU A 339 -18.46 -7.06 -21.02
C GLU A 339 -17.20 -6.50 -21.69
N GLU A 340 -17.18 -5.20 -22.00
CA GLU A 340 -16.02 -4.57 -22.62
C GLU A 340 -14.78 -4.62 -21.70
N TYR A 341 -14.98 -4.36 -20.42
CA TYR A 341 -13.92 -4.51 -19.40
C TYR A 341 -13.39 -5.94 -19.33
N VAL A 342 -14.28 -6.94 -19.40
CA VAL A 342 -13.86 -8.36 -19.41
C VAL A 342 -13.04 -8.67 -20.64
N ALA A 343 -13.48 -8.22 -21.84
CA ALA A 343 -12.77 -8.46 -23.10
C ALA A 343 -11.34 -7.84 -23.07
N GLU A 344 -11.19 -6.65 -22.54
CA GLU A 344 -9.90 -5.96 -22.50
C GLU A 344 -8.93 -6.51 -21.44
N ASN A 345 -9.46 -7.04 -20.32
CA ASN A 345 -8.61 -7.42 -19.17
C ASN A 345 -8.51 -8.93 -18.96
N TYR A 346 -9.21 -9.75 -19.73
CA TYR A 346 -9.25 -11.20 -19.52
C TYR A 346 -7.87 -11.85 -19.64
N ASP A 347 -7.13 -11.57 -20.70
CA ASP A 347 -5.82 -12.16 -20.93
C ASP A 347 -4.83 -11.84 -19.80
N LYS A 348 -4.84 -10.61 -19.33
CA LYS A 348 -4.03 -10.20 -18.18
C LYS A 348 -4.47 -10.92 -16.90
N SER A 349 -5.76 -11.10 -16.71
CA SER A 349 -6.29 -11.82 -15.54
C SER A 349 -5.89 -13.29 -15.56
N ILE A 350 -5.85 -13.92 -16.74
CA ILE A 350 -5.38 -15.32 -16.92
C ILE A 350 -3.87 -15.42 -16.65
N GLU A 351 -3.09 -14.45 -17.07
CA GLU A 351 -1.65 -14.40 -16.74
C GLU A 351 -1.42 -14.31 -15.24
N GLU A 352 -2.14 -13.44 -14.54
CA GLU A 352 -2.07 -13.32 -13.08
C GLU A 352 -2.57 -14.57 -12.37
N LEU A 353 -3.64 -15.20 -12.86
CA LEU A 353 -4.15 -16.46 -12.33
C LEU A 353 -3.13 -17.61 -12.52
N THR A 354 -2.51 -17.68 -13.69
CA THR A 354 -1.45 -18.68 -13.98
C THR A 354 -0.28 -18.51 -13.00
N TRP A 355 0.18 -17.27 -12.80
CA TRP A 355 1.24 -17.00 -11.82
C TRP A 355 0.81 -17.34 -10.40
N HIS A 356 -0.43 -17.02 -10.04
CA HIS A 356 -0.98 -17.35 -8.71
C HIS A 356 -0.92 -18.87 -8.45
N LEU A 357 -1.35 -19.68 -9.40
CA LEU A 357 -1.32 -21.14 -9.29
C LEU A 357 0.11 -21.69 -9.22
N ILE A 358 1.04 -21.14 -10.02
CA ILE A 358 2.46 -21.49 -9.96
C ILE A 358 3.02 -21.15 -8.57
N LYS A 359 2.73 -19.94 -8.07
CA LYS A 359 3.19 -19.49 -6.76
C LYS A 359 2.66 -20.38 -5.63
N GLU A 360 1.39 -20.78 -5.66
CA GLU A 360 0.81 -21.69 -4.68
C GLU A 360 1.55 -23.04 -4.63
N GLN A 361 1.84 -23.66 -5.78
CA GLN A 361 2.61 -24.88 -5.82
C GLN A 361 4.03 -24.73 -5.30
N LEU A 362 4.70 -23.60 -5.61
CA LEU A 362 6.04 -23.29 -5.08
C LEU A 362 6.04 -23.07 -3.57
N VAL A 363 5.02 -22.41 -3.04
CA VAL A 363 4.83 -22.21 -1.60
C VAL A 363 4.62 -23.56 -0.89
N GLU A 364 3.77 -24.43 -1.43
CA GLU A 364 3.51 -25.77 -0.89
C GLU A 364 4.76 -26.65 -0.97
N ALA A 365 5.44 -26.67 -2.11
CA ALA A 365 6.65 -27.48 -2.33
C ALA A 365 7.80 -27.10 -1.38
N ASN A 366 7.82 -25.85 -0.89
CA ASN A 366 8.82 -25.34 0.06
C ASN A 366 8.33 -25.33 1.52
N ASP A 367 7.17 -25.91 1.83
CA ASP A 367 6.55 -25.92 3.17
C ASP A 367 6.53 -24.52 3.83
N ILE A 368 6.28 -23.48 3.02
CA ILE A 368 6.27 -22.09 3.49
C ILE A 368 5.02 -21.86 4.32
N LYS A 369 5.23 -21.56 5.61
CA LYS A 369 4.19 -21.23 6.56
C LYS A 369 4.38 -19.81 7.08
N VAL A 370 3.27 -19.13 7.30
CA VAL A 370 3.26 -17.78 7.88
C VAL A 370 2.79 -17.90 9.32
N GLU A 371 3.69 -17.61 10.23
CA GLU A 371 3.40 -17.57 11.66
C GLU A 371 2.98 -16.14 12.07
N GLN A 372 2.28 -16.03 13.18
CA GLN A 372 1.84 -14.73 13.70
C GLN A 372 3.01 -13.78 13.97
N GLU A 373 4.14 -14.32 14.39
CA GLU A 373 5.38 -13.57 14.63
C GLU A 373 5.96 -12.96 13.35
N ASP A 374 5.90 -13.68 12.23
CA ASP A 374 6.34 -13.18 10.93
C ASP A 374 5.54 -11.94 10.51
N VAL A 375 4.20 -12.01 10.70
CA VAL A 375 3.29 -10.91 10.35
C VAL A 375 3.55 -9.69 11.24
N LEU A 376 3.77 -9.91 12.54
CA LEU A 376 4.12 -8.83 13.47
C LEU A 376 5.46 -8.19 13.10
N LYS A 377 6.48 -9.00 12.79
CA LYS A 377 7.78 -8.50 12.32
C LYS A 377 7.63 -7.67 11.05
N MET A 378 6.89 -8.16 10.06
CA MET A 378 6.62 -7.43 8.82
C MET A 378 5.87 -6.11 9.07
N ALA A 379 4.92 -6.09 10.01
CA ALA A 379 4.21 -4.88 10.41
C ALA A 379 5.16 -3.84 11.04
N ARG A 380 6.09 -4.27 11.90
CA ARG A 380 7.13 -3.40 12.50
C ARG A 380 8.05 -2.81 11.43
N GLU A 381 8.55 -3.64 10.52
CA GLU A 381 9.43 -3.20 9.42
C GLU A 381 8.72 -2.22 8.49
N THR A 382 7.46 -2.49 8.16
CA THR A 382 6.64 -1.57 7.36
C THR A 382 6.42 -0.24 8.09
N THR A 383 6.17 -0.27 9.39
CA THR A 383 6.03 0.92 10.23
C THR A 383 7.32 1.71 10.26
N LYS A 384 8.46 1.05 10.50
CA LYS A 384 9.79 1.68 10.52
C LYS A 384 10.11 2.36 9.19
N ALA A 385 9.86 1.69 8.07
CA ALA A 385 10.06 2.26 6.72
C ALA A 385 9.18 3.50 6.49
N ARG A 386 7.92 3.45 6.93
CA ARG A 386 7.00 4.59 6.80
C ARG A 386 7.47 5.80 7.61
N PHE A 387 7.90 5.60 8.85
CA PHE A 387 8.43 6.69 9.67
C PHE A 387 9.72 7.28 9.09
N ALA A 388 10.59 6.42 8.53
CA ALA A 388 11.83 6.87 7.88
C ALA A 388 11.54 7.81 6.69
N GLN A 389 10.45 7.63 5.94
CA GLN A 389 10.02 8.55 4.88
C GLN A 389 9.71 9.96 5.40
N TYR A 390 9.31 10.08 6.67
CA TYR A 390 9.09 11.37 7.35
C TYR A 390 10.32 11.86 8.11
N GLY A 391 11.50 11.27 7.85
CA GLY A 391 12.76 11.65 8.50
C GLY A 391 12.93 11.14 9.93
N MET A 392 12.04 10.28 10.42
CA MET A 392 12.14 9.67 11.75
C MET A 392 12.95 8.37 11.65
N LEU A 393 14.26 8.45 11.87
CA LEU A 393 15.18 7.32 11.73
C LEU A 393 15.32 6.47 13.01
N SER A 394 15.12 7.10 14.18
CA SER A 394 15.16 6.42 15.48
C SER A 394 13.79 6.51 16.14
N ILE A 395 13.14 5.36 16.32
CA ILE A 395 11.80 5.26 16.88
C ILE A 395 11.88 4.28 18.06
N PRO A 396 11.35 4.66 19.23
CA PRO A 396 11.26 3.74 20.36
C PRO A 396 10.47 2.47 20.02
N ASP A 397 10.92 1.32 20.55
CA ASP A 397 10.31 0.02 20.24
C ASP A 397 8.85 -0.06 20.66
N ASP A 398 8.47 0.54 21.77
CA ASP A 398 7.08 0.60 22.23
C ASP A 398 6.16 1.36 21.27
N VAL A 399 6.68 2.41 20.63
CA VAL A 399 5.95 3.16 19.60
C VAL A 399 5.78 2.30 18.34
N LEU A 400 6.85 1.63 17.89
CA LEU A 400 6.79 0.71 16.75
C LEU A 400 5.79 -0.42 16.99
N ASP A 401 5.79 -1.00 18.19
CA ASP A 401 4.88 -2.09 18.56
C ASP A 401 3.43 -1.63 18.56
N ASN A 402 3.14 -0.46 19.11
CA ASN A 402 1.80 0.08 19.13
C ASN A 402 1.25 0.31 17.71
N TYR A 403 2.05 0.91 16.83
CA TYR A 403 1.64 1.14 15.43
C TYR A 403 1.50 -0.17 14.65
N ALA A 404 2.40 -1.13 14.85
CA ALA A 404 2.31 -2.45 14.23
C ALA A 404 1.02 -3.18 14.66
N GLN A 405 0.67 -3.13 15.95
CA GLN A 405 -0.57 -3.71 16.46
C GLN A 405 -1.83 -3.02 15.89
N GLU A 406 -1.81 -1.69 15.73
CA GLU A 406 -2.92 -0.99 15.07
C GLU A 406 -3.10 -1.43 13.61
N MET A 407 -2.01 -1.66 12.88
CA MET A 407 -2.06 -2.20 11.52
C MET A 407 -2.74 -3.58 11.48
N LEU A 408 -2.50 -4.42 12.49
CA LEU A 408 -3.07 -5.77 12.59
C LEU A 408 -4.55 -5.81 12.99
N LYS A 409 -5.21 -4.67 13.25
CA LYS A 409 -6.66 -4.62 13.49
C LYS A 409 -7.49 -4.67 12.21
N LYS A 410 -6.90 -4.35 11.05
CA LYS A 410 -7.59 -4.29 9.77
C LYS A 410 -7.32 -5.55 8.95
N LYS A 411 -8.38 -6.31 8.63
CA LYS A 411 -8.27 -7.57 7.87
C LYS A 411 -7.53 -7.42 6.53
N GLU A 412 -7.82 -6.36 5.80
CA GLU A 412 -7.13 -6.07 4.52
C GLU A 412 -5.63 -5.86 4.71
N THR A 413 -5.23 -5.11 5.75
CA THR A 413 -3.82 -4.89 6.09
C THR A 413 -3.12 -6.20 6.47
N ILE A 414 -3.79 -7.06 7.26
CA ILE A 414 -3.27 -8.39 7.60
C ILE A 414 -3.02 -9.20 6.33
N ASN A 415 -3.99 -9.27 5.43
CA ASN A 415 -3.86 -10.03 4.17
C ASN A 415 -2.66 -9.53 3.34
N ASN A 416 -2.49 -8.21 3.23
CA ASN A 416 -1.35 -7.62 2.52
C ASN A 416 -0.01 -7.96 3.19
N LEU A 417 0.06 -7.91 4.53
CA LEU A 417 1.26 -8.29 5.28
C LEU A 417 1.58 -9.78 5.12
N VAL A 418 0.58 -10.65 5.20
CA VAL A 418 0.72 -12.10 4.98
C VAL A 418 1.27 -12.37 3.57
N SER A 419 0.73 -11.73 2.55
CA SER A 419 1.22 -11.87 1.16
C SER A 419 2.69 -11.46 1.04
N ARG A 420 3.09 -10.37 1.67
CA ARG A 420 4.50 -9.92 1.69
C ARG A 420 5.41 -10.89 2.43
N VAL A 421 4.96 -11.45 3.56
CA VAL A 421 5.73 -12.48 4.28
C VAL A 421 5.93 -13.71 3.41
N VAL A 422 4.88 -14.17 2.72
CA VAL A 422 4.98 -15.28 1.76
C VAL A 422 6.01 -14.97 0.68
N GLU A 423 5.98 -13.79 0.09
CA GLU A 423 6.92 -13.37 -0.96
C GLU A 423 8.36 -13.35 -0.46
N VAL A 424 8.62 -12.80 0.72
CA VAL A 424 9.97 -12.79 1.32
C VAL A 424 10.48 -14.20 1.58
N LYS A 425 9.65 -15.07 2.18
CA LYS A 425 10.03 -16.46 2.44
C LYS A 425 10.22 -17.25 1.14
N LEU A 426 9.38 -17.01 0.15
CA LEU A 426 9.47 -17.66 -1.16
C LEU A 426 10.75 -17.22 -1.90
N ALA A 427 11.05 -15.93 -1.93
CA ALA A 427 12.29 -15.43 -2.52
C ALA A 427 13.52 -16.10 -1.91
N ALA A 428 13.58 -16.18 -0.58
CA ALA A 428 14.69 -16.84 0.13
C ALA A 428 14.81 -18.33 -0.22
N ALA A 429 13.67 -19.06 -0.27
CA ALA A 429 13.66 -20.47 -0.61
C ALA A 429 14.07 -20.73 -2.07
N LEU A 430 13.58 -19.92 -3.01
CA LEU A 430 13.87 -20.09 -4.44
C LEU A 430 15.31 -19.69 -4.78
N LYS A 431 15.86 -18.65 -4.17
CA LYS A 431 17.28 -18.26 -4.32
C LYS A 431 18.24 -19.40 -3.96
N ALA A 432 17.88 -20.25 -2.99
CA ALA A 432 18.70 -21.39 -2.59
C ALA A 432 18.61 -22.58 -3.59
N GLN A 433 17.64 -22.59 -4.50
CA GLN A 433 17.37 -23.71 -5.41
C GLN A 433 17.79 -23.43 -6.84
N VAL A 434 17.83 -22.18 -7.26
CA VAL A 434 18.21 -21.78 -8.62
C VAL A 434 19.70 -21.43 -8.72
N THR A 435 20.20 -21.30 -9.93
CA THR A 435 21.51 -20.68 -10.18
C THR A 435 21.33 -19.20 -10.34
N LEU A 436 21.87 -18.41 -9.38
CA LEU A 436 21.86 -16.96 -9.45
C LEU A 436 22.99 -16.44 -10.36
N GLU A 437 22.65 -15.63 -11.34
CA GLU A 437 23.59 -14.86 -12.13
C GLU A 437 23.74 -13.47 -11.49
N ASN A 438 24.72 -13.32 -10.58
CA ASN A 438 24.91 -12.09 -9.81
C ASN A 438 25.43 -10.97 -10.70
N LYS A 439 24.77 -9.80 -10.65
CA LYS A 439 25.09 -8.57 -11.37
C LYS A 439 25.14 -7.39 -10.42
N ASN A 440 26.26 -6.69 -10.38
CA ASN A 440 26.36 -5.43 -9.65
C ASN A 440 25.82 -4.30 -10.52
N VAL A 441 25.00 -3.45 -9.97
CA VAL A 441 24.36 -2.33 -10.68
C VAL A 441 24.27 -1.10 -9.77
N SER A 442 24.26 0.09 -10.38
CA SER A 442 23.91 1.32 -9.65
C SER A 442 22.41 1.38 -9.36
N ILE A 443 22.01 2.25 -8.44
CA ILE A 443 20.58 2.47 -8.15
C ILE A 443 19.81 3.01 -9.37
N GLU A 444 20.45 3.84 -10.18
CA GLU A 444 19.85 4.39 -11.41
C GLU A 444 19.64 3.30 -12.47
N GLU A 445 20.61 2.40 -12.65
CA GLU A 445 20.47 1.25 -13.54
C GLU A 445 19.38 0.30 -13.05
N PHE A 446 19.33 0.06 -11.74
CA PHE A 446 18.30 -0.79 -11.14
C PHE A 446 16.89 -0.21 -11.33
N ASN A 447 16.70 1.08 -11.09
CA ASN A 447 15.40 1.74 -11.24
C ASN A 447 14.89 1.69 -12.70
N LYS A 448 15.78 1.83 -13.69
CA LYS A 448 15.43 1.70 -15.11
C LYS A 448 14.89 0.32 -15.51
N MET A 449 15.10 -0.71 -14.71
CA MET A 449 14.56 -2.06 -14.99
C MET A 449 13.05 -2.18 -14.73
N PHE A 450 12.45 -1.16 -14.12
CA PHE A 450 11.02 -1.11 -13.83
C PHE A 450 10.23 -0.12 -14.70
N GLU A 451 10.95 0.66 -15.53
CA GLU A 451 10.38 1.53 -16.55
C GLU A 451 10.01 0.73 -17.82
#